data_f9620fa9b7c49608bed837a2e9969b80
#
_entry.id   f9620fa9b7c49608bed837a2e9969b80
#
_cell.length_a   1.000
_cell.length_b   1.000
_cell.length_c   1.000
_cell.angle_alpha   90.00
_cell.angle_beta   90.00
_cell.angle_gamma   90.00
#
_symmetry.space_group_name_H-M   'P 1'
#
loop_
_entity.id
_entity.type
_entity.pdbx_description
1 polymer ?
#
loop_
_entity_poly.entity_id
_entity_poly.type
_entity_poly.pdbx_seq_one_letter_code
_entity_poly.pdbx_strand_id
1 'polypeptide(L)'
;MGFARERMRRAGQWAAWQMLGRRMAIGCVALEITQRCNLDCSYCYLSESSEGLRDIPMQEITRRIDLIHAHYGPGTDVQVTGGDPTLRKREELVAIIRAIRQKGMRSSLFTNGIKATRELLAELAAAGLEDVAFHVDMTQQRPGYASEADLNALRLEYMARTRGLPLTVMFNTTVSSNNLADVPGLVRFFVSHADVVRLASFQVGAATGRGTGSACVAVNSEAVKNAIRAGAGTHLNFDAASAGHSACNAYAYGLIVNGKMHDFFSDPNFVQTILGSSAHVGLQRADQRALWKTVARYLLTHPGVFAGVAARFAKFAWRERRDLVAARGRIGKLSFFVHNFMNAASLERERCDACSFMVMTPGGPLAMCVHNAKRDAYLLLPARVERVGKMMYFNPATGRLEDQMPGQISVALTRKNARGRAKKKALA
;
A
#
# COMPACT_ATOMS: atom_id res chain seq x y z
N MET A 1 8.46 22.81 -7.09
CA MET A 1 7.45 21.87 -7.57
C MET A 1 7.96 20.71 -8.43
N GLY A 2 9.18 20.75 -8.98
CA GLY A 2 9.61 19.79 -9.97
C GLY A 2 10.37 18.54 -9.50
N PHE A 3 10.89 18.52 -8.26
CA PHE A 3 11.97 17.59 -7.91
C PHE A 3 11.58 16.10 -7.97
N ALA A 4 10.46 15.70 -7.40
CA ALA A 4 10.03 14.29 -7.45
C ALA A 4 9.64 13.88 -8.88
N ARG A 5 8.88 14.73 -9.59
CA ARG A 5 8.48 14.50 -10.99
C ARG A 5 9.71 14.48 -11.91
N GLU A 6 10.67 15.36 -11.70
CA GLU A 6 11.91 15.40 -12.48
C GLU A 6 12.75 14.12 -12.25
N ARG A 7 12.90 13.66 -11.01
CA ARG A 7 13.58 12.39 -10.74
C ARG A 7 12.89 11.21 -11.41
N MET A 8 11.55 11.18 -11.38
CA MET A 8 10.78 10.14 -12.06
C MET A 8 10.98 10.17 -13.57
N ARG A 9 11.08 11.36 -14.18
CA ARG A 9 11.42 11.52 -15.60
C ARG A 9 12.81 10.99 -15.93
N ARG A 10 13.83 11.37 -15.15
CA ARG A 10 15.21 10.89 -15.33
C ARG A 10 15.34 9.38 -15.19
N ALA A 11 14.56 8.78 -14.31
CA ALA A 11 14.52 7.34 -14.11
C ALA A 11 13.66 6.60 -15.14
N GLY A 12 13.10 7.29 -16.15
CA GLY A 12 12.21 6.68 -17.14
C GLY A 12 10.86 6.20 -16.58
N GLN A 13 10.51 6.64 -15.37
CA GLN A 13 9.30 6.21 -14.66
C GLN A 13 8.13 7.17 -14.86
N TRP A 14 8.32 8.26 -15.56
CA TRP A 14 7.34 9.28 -15.84
C TRP A 14 7.22 9.59 -17.32
N ALA A 15 5.98 9.66 -17.82
CA ALA A 15 5.64 10.20 -19.12
C ALA A 15 4.63 11.34 -18.97
N ALA A 16 4.66 12.34 -19.88
CA ALA A 16 3.82 13.54 -19.79
C ALA A 16 2.32 13.26 -19.76
N TRP A 17 1.88 12.18 -20.40
CA TRP A 17 0.50 11.72 -20.46
C TRP A 17 0.08 10.83 -19.28
N GLN A 18 1.00 10.55 -18.35
CA GLN A 18 0.81 9.66 -17.23
C GLN A 18 0.52 10.46 -15.97
N MET A 19 -0.60 10.11 -15.30
CA MET A 19 -0.90 10.66 -13.97
C MET A 19 -0.15 9.87 -12.90
N LEU A 20 0.40 10.57 -11.94
CA LEU A 20 1.04 9.95 -10.79
C LEU A 20 0.06 9.07 -10.01
N GLY A 21 0.57 8.00 -9.40
CA GLY A 21 -0.25 6.98 -8.75
C GLY A 21 -0.93 6.02 -9.73
N ARG A 22 -0.66 6.16 -11.02
CA ARG A 22 -1.18 5.26 -12.04
C ARG A 22 -0.06 4.52 -12.74
N ARG A 23 -0.30 3.22 -12.95
CA ARG A 23 0.52 2.36 -13.79
C ARG A 23 1.98 2.35 -13.38
N MET A 24 2.86 2.70 -14.30
CA MET A 24 4.31 2.56 -14.10
C MET A 24 4.99 3.79 -13.51
N ALA A 25 4.26 4.88 -13.21
CA ALA A 25 4.86 6.10 -12.67
C ALA A 25 5.05 6.03 -11.15
N ILE A 26 3.97 6.23 -10.40
CA ILE A 26 3.99 6.17 -8.92
C ILE A 26 2.97 5.12 -8.47
N GLY A 27 3.38 4.25 -7.54
CA GLY A 27 2.50 3.28 -6.91
C GLY A 27 1.54 3.94 -5.93
N CYS A 28 2.05 4.79 -5.04
CA CYS A 28 1.25 5.59 -4.12
C CYS A 28 2.08 6.70 -3.44
N VAL A 29 1.36 7.62 -2.80
CA VAL A 29 1.95 8.61 -1.88
C VAL A 29 1.40 8.36 -0.48
N ALA A 30 2.27 7.99 0.46
CA ALA A 30 1.88 7.79 1.84
C ALA A 30 1.65 9.13 2.54
N LEU A 31 0.51 9.25 3.20
CA LEU A 31 0.13 10.33 4.10
C LEU A 31 0.05 9.76 5.51
N GLU A 32 1.08 9.99 6.30
CA GLU A 32 1.09 9.58 7.70
C GLU A 32 0.30 10.58 8.54
N ILE A 33 -0.81 10.12 9.13
CA ILE A 33 -1.74 10.97 9.88
C ILE A 33 -1.62 10.81 11.39
N THR A 34 -0.97 9.75 11.85
CA THR A 34 -0.68 9.46 13.26
C THR A 34 0.57 8.62 13.39
N GLN A 35 1.28 8.73 14.49
CA GLN A 35 2.41 7.85 14.81
C GLN A 35 2.02 6.79 15.86
N ARG A 36 0.81 6.88 16.43
CA ARG A 36 0.31 5.92 17.42
C ARG A 36 -0.04 4.59 16.77
N CYS A 37 0.32 3.50 17.44
CA CYS A 37 -0.04 2.16 17.02
C CYS A 37 -0.38 1.29 18.24
N ASN A 38 -1.32 0.37 18.09
CA ASN A 38 -1.73 -0.58 19.12
C ASN A 38 -1.05 -1.96 18.99
N LEU A 39 -0.08 -2.10 18.08
CA LEU A 39 0.77 -3.28 17.90
C LEU A 39 2.24 -2.91 18.00
N ASP A 40 3.08 -3.91 18.29
CA ASP A 40 4.53 -3.80 18.36
C ASP A 40 5.17 -4.89 17.46
N CYS A 41 5.07 -4.67 16.15
CA CYS A 41 5.53 -5.61 15.13
C CYS A 41 7.05 -5.74 15.12
N SER A 42 7.57 -6.96 14.88
CA SER A 42 9.03 -7.21 14.80
C SER A 42 9.72 -6.52 13.62
N TYR A 43 8.98 -6.20 12.54
CA TYR A 43 9.46 -5.41 11.38
C TYR A 43 8.78 -4.03 11.33
N CYS A 44 8.65 -3.36 12.46
CA CYS A 44 8.00 -2.06 12.53
C CYS A 44 8.92 -0.95 12.00
N TYR A 45 8.44 -0.21 11.00
CA TYR A 45 9.17 0.92 10.42
C TYR A 45 9.04 2.22 11.24
N LEU A 46 8.12 2.28 12.22
CA LEU A 46 8.00 3.42 13.10
C LEU A 46 9.29 3.62 13.90
N SER A 47 9.61 4.88 14.23
CA SER A 47 10.74 5.18 15.09
C SER A 47 10.45 4.86 16.56
N GLU A 48 11.48 4.82 17.39
CA GLU A 48 11.33 4.67 18.84
C GLU A 48 10.62 5.88 19.46
N SER A 49 10.72 7.06 18.84
CA SER A 49 10.05 8.29 19.27
C SER A 49 8.54 8.31 18.98
N SER A 50 8.07 7.45 18.07
CA SER A 50 6.71 7.51 17.53
C SER A 50 5.60 7.51 18.59
N GLU A 51 5.76 6.76 19.69
CA GLU A 51 4.72 6.67 20.71
C GLU A 51 4.61 7.92 21.60
N GLY A 52 5.67 8.71 21.69
CA GLY A 52 5.67 9.99 22.41
C GLY A 52 5.12 11.15 21.58
N LEU A 53 4.87 10.93 20.27
CA LEU A 53 4.39 11.97 19.39
C LEU A 53 2.87 12.12 19.46
N ARG A 54 2.43 13.36 19.35
CA ARG A 54 1.02 13.75 19.22
C ARG A 54 0.60 13.76 17.75
N ASP A 55 -0.68 13.55 17.52
CA ASP A 55 -1.25 13.64 16.18
C ASP A 55 -1.09 15.06 15.63
N ILE A 56 -0.59 15.18 14.42
CA ILE A 56 -0.44 16.48 13.76
C ILE A 56 -1.81 17.13 13.52
N PRO A 57 -1.91 18.48 13.60
CA PRO A 57 -3.15 19.19 13.38
C PRO A 57 -3.78 18.93 12.01
N MET A 58 -5.11 18.95 11.93
CA MET A 58 -5.84 18.76 10.67
C MET A 58 -5.42 19.76 9.59
N GLN A 59 -5.08 21.01 9.96
CA GLN A 59 -4.60 22.01 9.01
C GLN A 59 -3.30 21.56 8.30
N GLU A 60 -2.35 20.95 9.03
CA GLU A 60 -1.14 20.42 8.42
C GLU A 60 -1.44 19.19 7.54
N ILE A 61 -2.40 18.35 7.92
CA ILE A 61 -2.82 17.22 7.07
C ILE A 61 -3.44 17.74 5.78
N THR A 62 -4.33 18.73 5.85
CA THR A 62 -4.94 19.36 4.67
C THR A 62 -3.87 19.95 3.76
N ARG A 63 -2.91 20.68 4.35
CA ARG A 63 -1.76 21.23 3.61
C ARG A 63 -0.97 20.12 2.89
N ARG A 64 -0.73 18.99 3.55
CA ARG A 64 -0.04 17.84 2.91
C ARG A 64 -0.87 17.22 1.78
N ILE A 65 -2.19 17.15 1.93
CA ILE A 65 -3.09 16.71 0.85
C ILE A 65 -2.99 17.65 -0.35
N ASP A 66 -2.98 18.97 -0.10
CA ASP A 66 -2.79 19.98 -1.14
C ASP A 66 -1.43 19.86 -1.83
N LEU A 67 -0.37 19.60 -1.08
CA LEU A 67 0.95 19.33 -1.63
C LEU A 67 0.98 18.06 -2.49
N ILE A 68 0.34 16.98 -2.05
CA ILE A 68 0.24 15.75 -2.86
C ILE A 68 -0.44 16.08 -4.19
N HIS A 69 -1.58 16.77 -4.14
CA HIS A 69 -2.29 17.17 -5.34
C HIS A 69 -1.45 18.08 -6.25
N ALA A 70 -0.75 19.07 -5.68
CA ALA A 70 0.10 19.99 -6.43
C ALA A 70 1.30 19.29 -7.10
N HIS A 71 1.88 18.27 -6.45
CA HIS A 71 3.00 17.52 -7.01
C HIS A 71 2.57 16.50 -8.05
N TYR A 72 1.44 15.84 -7.84
CA TYR A 72 1.11 14.60 -8.52
C TYR A 72 -0.20 14.65 -9.31
N GLY A 73 -1.10 15.56 -8.97
CA GLY A 73 -2.35 15.77 -9.66
C GLY A 73 -3.47 14.82 -9.23
N PRO A 74 -4.65 14.96 -9.87
CA PRO A 74 -5.80 14.10 -9.63
C PRO A 74 -5.51 12.65 -10.06
N GLY A 75 -6.25 11.68 -9.50
CA GLY A 75 -6.06 10.25 -9.74
C GLY A 75 -4.86 9.64 -9.02
N THR A 76 -4.11 10.41 -8.22
CA THR A 76 -3.03 9.92 -7.36
C THR A 76 -3.59 9.02 -6.28
N ASP A 77 -2.97 7.85 -6.07
CA ASP A 77 -3.29 6.97 -4.95
C ASP A 77 -2.61 7.50 -3.68
N VAL A 78 -3.43 7.87 -2.68
CA VAL A 78 -2.98 8.36 -1.37
C VAL A 78 -3.18 7.27 -0.33
N GLN A 79 -2.08 6.77 0.19
CA GLN A 79 -2.07 5.77 1.25
C GLN A 79 -2.19 6.47 2.61
N VAL A 80 -3.36 6.44 3.22
CA VAL A 80 -3.60 6.94 4.58
C VAL A 80 -3.04 5.92 5.56
N THR A 81 -1.98 6.31 6.29
CA THR A 81 -1.15 5.41 7.08
C THR A 81 -0.50 6.13 8.29
N GLY A 82 0.58 5.57 8.79
CA GLY A 82 1.35 6.01 9.95
C GLY A 82 1.59 4.85 10.90
N GLY A 83 1.22 4.98 12.19
CA GLY A 83 1.07 3.84 13.07
C GLY A 83 -0.15 3.01 12.66
N ASP A 84 -1.28 3.23 13.33
CA ASP A 84 -2.56 2.77 12.81
C ASP A 84 -3.54 3.95 12.69
N PRO A 85 -3.97 4.31 11.46
CA PRO A 85 -4.85 5.45 11.21
C PRO A 85 -6.18 5.40 11.94
N THR A 86 -6.67 4.20 12.27
CA THR A 86 -7.94 4.00 12.99
C THR A 86 -7.88 4.40 14.47
N LEU A 87 -6.67 4.76 14.97
CA LEU A 87 -6.48 5.32 16.31
C LEU A 87 -6.67 6.84 16.36
N ARG A 88 -6.78 7.48 15.19
CA ARG A 88 -7.16 8.88 15.11
C ARG A 88 -8.65 9.05 15.41
N LYS A 89 -9.08 10.26 15.79
CA LYS A 89 -10.51 10.54 15.98
C LYS A 89 -11.29 10.20 14.70
N ARG A 90 -12.43 9.56 14.87
CA ARG A 90 -13.25 9.06 13.75
C ARG A 90 -13.63 10.17 12.79
N GLU A 91 -14.06 11.31 13.31
CA GLU A 91 -14.48 12.47 12.53
C GLU A 91 -13.33 13.05 11.70
N GLU A 92 -12.11 13.07 12.29
CA GLU A 92 -10.91 13.53 11.59
C GLU A 92 -10.50 12.56 10.47
N LEU A 93 -10.56 11.24 10.71
CA LEU A 93 -10.26 10.24 9.68
C LEU A 93 -11.24 10.34 8.51
N VAL A 94 -12.53 10.48 8.79
CA VAL A 94 -13.57 10.71 7.77
C VAL A 94 -13.31 12.00 6.98
N ALA A 95 -12.96 13.09 7.65
CA ALA A 95 -12.65 14.37 7.02
C ALA A 95 -11.40 14.25 6.10
N ILE A 96 -10.38 13.50 6.50
CA ILE A 96 -9.18 13.24 5.69
C ILE A 96 -9.55 12.51 4.40
N ILE A 97 -10.32 11.42 4.48
CA ILE A 97 -10.76 10.66 3.31
C ILE A 97 -11.57 11.55 2.36
N ARG A 98 -12.49 12.35 2.90
CA ARG A 98 -13.30 13.31 2.11
C ARG A 98 -12.44 14.36 1.42
N ALA A 99 -11.44 14.92 2.11
CA ALA A 99 -10.53 15.91 1.54
C ALA A 99 -9.71 15.34 0.37
N ILE A 100 -9.20 14.11 0.49
CA ILE A 100 -8.49 13.43 -0.59
C ILE A 100 -9.41 13.26 -1.81
N ARG A 101 -10.65 12.78 -1.60
CA ARG A 101 -11.64 12.62 -2.69
C ARG A 101 -12.01 13.92 -3.35
N GLN A 102 -12.20 15.00 -2.59
CA GLN A 102 -12.53 16.33 -3.13
C GLN A 102 -11.45 16.88 -4.07
N LYS A 103 -10.20 16.47 -3.91
CA LYS A 103 -9.10 16.77 -4.83
C LYS A 103 -9.04 15.83 -6.05
N GLY A 104 -10.03 14.96 -6.24
CA GLY A 104 -10.02 13.97 -7.31
C GLY A 104 -8.96 12.89 -7.16
N MET A 105 -8.35 12.76 -5.99
CA MET A 105 -7.40 11.71 -5.67
C MET A 105 -8.10 10.49 -5.08
N ARG A 106 -7.42 9.36 -5.03
CA ARG A 106 -7.93 8.09 -4.52
C ARG A 106 -7.33 7.80 -3.16
N SER A 107 -8.11 7.30 -2.23
CA SER A 107 -7.64 6.99 -0.89
C SER A 107 -7.65 5.48 -0.62
N SER A 108 -6.56 5.02 0.01
CA SER A 108 -6.40 3.65 0.52
C SER A 108 -6.10 3.73 2.01
N LEU A 109 -6.84 3.01 2.84
CA LEU A 109 -6.59 2.91 4.27
C LEU A 109 -5.67 1.73 4.56
N PHE A 110 -4.50 1.96 5.16
CA PHE A 110 -3.58 0.92 5.59
C PHE A 110 -3.67 0.76 7.11
N THR A 111 -4.15 -0.38 7.58
CA THR A 111 -4.44 -0.63 8.99
C THR A 111 -4.13 -2.07 9.40
N ASN A 112 -3.85 -2.27 10.68
CA ASN A 112 -3.77 -3.62 11.26
C ASN A 112 -5.15 -4.25 11.49
N GLY A 113 -6.23 -3.50 11.26
CA GLY A 113 -7.62 -3.97 11.26
C GLY A 113 -8.28 -4.06 12.65
N ILE A 114 -7.54 -3.93 13.76
CA ILE A 114 -8.11 -4.13 15.12
C ILE A 114 -9.28 -3.17 15.37
N LYS A 115 -9.12 -1.89 15.01
CA LYS A 115 -10.17 -0.86 15.19
C LYS A 115 -10.98 -0.58 13.92
N ALA A 116 -10.68 -1.24 12.80
CA ALA A 116 -11.42 -1.10 11.54
C ALA A 116 -12.72 -1.92 11.59
N THR A 117 -13.71 -1.45 12.37
CA THR A 117 -15.03 -2.08 12.45
C THR A 117 -15.80 -1.91 11.14
N ARG A 118 -16.87 -2.70 10.95
CA ARG A 118 -17.74 -2.58 9.77
C ARG A 118 -18.36 -1.19 9.66
N GLU A 119 -18.80 -0.61 10.78
CA GLU A 119 -19.44 0.71 10.84
C GLU A 119 -18.45 1.80 10.42
N LEU A 120 -17.20 1.74 10.93
CA LEU A 120 -16.14 2.68 10.51
C LEU A 120 -15.84 2.54 9.02
N LEU A 121 -15.67 1.31 8.53
CA LEU A 121 -15.39 1.07 7.11
C LEU A 121 -16.52 1.54 6.20
N ALA A 122 -17.79 1.36 6.60
CA ALA A 122 -18.95 1.85 5.86
C ALA A 122 -18.98 3.37 5.79
N GLU A 123 -18.67 4.05 6.89
CA GLU A 123 -18.61 5.52 6.93
C GLU A 123 -17.46 6.06 6.09
N LEU A 124 -16.28 5.43 6.14
CA LEU A 124 -15.14 5.81 5.31
C LEU A 124 -15.42 5.58 3.82
N ALA A 125 -16.10 4.47 3.47
CA ALA A 125 -16.54 4.21 2.10
C ALA A 125 -17.52 5.29 1.61
N ALA A 126 -18.48 5.70 2.45
CA ALA A 126 -19.40 6.81 2.16
C ALA A 126 -18.67 8.15 2.00
N ALA A 127 -17.56 8.36 2.74
CA ALA A 127 -16.70 9.54 2.59
C ALA A 127 -15.83 9.50 1.32
N GLY A 128 -15.70 8.34 0.68
CA GLY A 128 -14.96 8.16 -0.58
C GLY A 128 -13.71 7.31 -0.48
N LEU A 129 -13.55 6.51 0.59
CA LEU A 129 -12.50 5.49 0.64
C LEU A 129 -12.73 4.45 -0.47
N GLU A 130 -11.71 4.14 -1.25
CA GLU A 130 -11.78 3.17 -2.34
C GLU A 130 -11.17 1.81 -1.96
N ASP A 131 -10.05 1.82 -1.24
CA ASP A 131 -9.30 0.62 -0.93
C ASP A 131 -9.05 0.51 0.58
N VAL A 132 -9.08 -0.71 1.11
CA VAL A 132 -8.60 -1.03 2.44
C VAL A 132 -7.54 -2.13 2.37
N ALA A 133 -6.37 -1.87 2.96
CA ALA A 133 -5.26 -2.80 3.08
C ALA A 133 -5.09 -3.21 4.54
N PHE A 134 -5.43 -4.46 4.83
CA PHE A 134 -5.21 -5.04 6.13
C PHE A 134 -3.80 -5.63 6.23
N HIS A 135 -3.04 -5.21 7.21
CA HIS A 135 -1.77 -5.84 7.53
C HIS A 135 -2.01 -6.96 8.54
N VAL A 136 -1.83 -8.21 8.12
CA VAL A 136 -2.03 -9.40 8.97
C VAL A 136 -0.94 -10.42 8.67
N ASP A 137 -0.02 -10.60 9.61
CA ASP A 137 1.05 -11.59 9.54
C ASP A 137 1.65 -11.90 10.93
N MET A 138 2.50 -12.91 10.99
CA MET A 138 3.15 -13.37 12.22
C MET A 138 4.12 -12.33 12.82
N THR A 139 4.61 -11.36 12.03
CA THR A 139 5.50 -10.32 12.56
C THR A 139 4.80 -9.39 13.57
N GLN A 140 3.47 -9.39 13.57
CA GLN A 140 2.64 -8.61 14.49
C GLN A 140 2.57 -9.20 15.90
N GLN A 141 3.00 -10.46 16.09
CA GLN A 141 3.03 -11.15 17.39
C GLN A 141 1.68 -11.07 18.13
N ARG A 142 0.57 -11.30 17.42
CA ARG A 142 -0.77 -11.25 17.99
C ARG A 142 -1.00 -12.42 18.96
N PRO A 143 -1.51 -12.16 20.17
CA PRO A 143 -1.82 -13.23 21.12
C PRO A 143 -2.82 -14.23 20.54
N GLY A 144 -2.62 -15.52 20.81
CA GLY A 144 -3.54 -16.59 20.40
C GLY A 144 -3.33 -17.14 18.99
N TYR A 145 -2.32 -16.66 18.24
CA TYR A 145 -1.98 -17.17 16.91
C TYR A 145 -0.54 -17.65 16.89
N ALA A 146 -0.31 -18.90 16.47
CA ALA A 146 1.01 -19.54 16.43
C ALA A 146 1.58 -19.67 15.02
N SER A 147 0.75 -19.51 13.97
CA SER A 147 1.14 -19.66 12.57
C SER A 147 0.42 -18.68 11.65
N GLU A 148 0.93 -18.51 10.42
CA GLU A 148 0.21 -17.77 9.38
C GLU A 148 -1.15 -18.39 9.05
N ALA A 149 -1.28 -19.71 9.18
CA ALA A 149 -2.55 -20.42 8.97
C ALA A 149 -3.59 -20.07 10.04
N ASP A 150 -3.19 -19.95 11.30
CA ASP A 150 -4.09 -19.54 12.38
C ASP A 150 -4.67 -18.14 12.15
N LEU A 151 -3.84 -17.23 11.61
CA LEU A 151 -4.25 -15.87 11.25
C LEU A 151 -5.31 -15.83 10.14
N ASN A 152 -5.59 -16.93 9.44
CA ASN A 152 -6.64 -16.97 8.45
C ASN A 152 -8.03 -16.76 9.06
N ALA A 153 -8.26 -17.18 10.31
CA ALA A 153 -9.50 -16.87 11.04
C ALA A 153 -9.72 -15.34 11.15
N LEU A 154 -8.65 -14.61 11.48
CA LEU A 154 -8.69 -13.16 11.58
C LEU A 154 -8.87 -12.50 10.19
N ARG A 155 -8.22 -13.05 9.14
CA ARG A 155 -8.40 -12.57 7.77
C ARG A 155 -9.84 -12.74 7.29
N LEU A 156 -10.48 -13.87 7.61
CA LEU A 156 -11.91 -14.11 7.32
C LEU A 156 -12.82 -13.11 8.04
N GLU A 157 -12.54 -12.83 9.30
CA GLU A 157 -13.28 -11.82 10.07
C GLU A 157 -13.19 -10.43 9.38
N TYR A 158 -11.97 -10.01 8.96
CA TYR A 158 -11.78 -8.73 8.28
C TYR A 158 -12.44 -8.69 6.90
N MET A 159 -12.43 -9.80 6.16
CA MET A 159 -13.21 -9.93 4.93
C MET A 159 -14.70 -9.79 5.17
N ALA A 160 -15.23 -10.40 6.23
CA ALA A 160 -16.64 -10.30 6.59
C ALA A 160 -17.07 -8.87 6.91
N ARG A 161 -16.19 -8.09 7.56
CA ARG A 161 -16.44 -6.66 7.84
C ARG A 161 -16.57 -5.81 6.58
N THR A 162 -15.94 -6.22 5.46
CA THR A 162 -15.95 -5.47 4.19
C THR A 162 -17.01 -5.93 3.19
N ARG A 163 -17.59 -7.13 3.38
CA ARG A 163 -18.59 -7.68 2.44
C ARG A 163 -19.77 -6.73 2.22
N GLY A 164 -20.07 -6.46 0.92
CA GLY A 164 -21.15 -5.56 0.51
C GLY A 164 -20.82 -4.07 0.60
N LEU A 165 -19.64 -3.68 1.08
CA LEU A 165 -19.15 -2.31 1.00
C LEU A 165 -18.44 -2.08 -0.36
N PRO A 166 -18.50 -0.86 -0.94
CA PRO A 166 -17.85 -0.54 -2.19
C PRO A 166 -16.33 -0.33 -1.99
N LEU A 167 -15.66 -1.31 -1.39
CA LEU A 167 -14.24 -1.27 -1.07
C LEU A 167 -13.48 -2.36 -1.81
N THR A 168 -12.30 -2.03 -2.33
CA THR A 168 -11.31 -3.02 -2.76
C THR A 168 -10.53 -3.50 -1.54
N VAL A 169 -10.51 -4.81 -1.31
CA VAL A 169 -9.82 -5.41 -0.15
C VAL A 169 -8.46 -5.92 -0.56
N MET A 170 -7.45 -5.52 0.21
CA MET A 170 -6.06 -5.94 0.07
C MET A 170 -5.55 -6.51 1.39
N PHE A 171 -4.62 -7.46 1.32
CA PHE A 171 -3.87 -7.93 2.48
C PHE A 171 -2.38 -7.71 2.26
N ASN A 172 -1.72 -7.16 3.26
CA ASN A 172 -0.27 -7.04 3.34
C ASN A 172 0.29 -8.09 4.29
N THR A 173 1.37 -8.74 3.88
CA THR A 173 2.11 -9.71 4.67
C THR A 173 3.59 -9.38 4.60
N THR A 174 4.24 -9.16 5.72
CA THR A 174 5.71 -9.06 5.79
C THR A 174 6.29 -10.46 5.76
N VAL A 175 7.20 -10.69 4.82
CA VAL A 175 7.87 -12.00 4.65
C VAL A 175 9.29 -11.93 5.15
N SER A 176 9.63 -12.86 6.01
CA SER A 176 10.97 -13.11 6.55
C SER A 176 11.32 -14.59 6.43
N SER A 177 12.51 -14.98 6.84
CA SER A 177 12.89 -16.41 6.89
C SER A 177 11.94 -17.27 7.75
N ASN A 178 11.27 -16.64 8.72
CA ASN A 178 10.41 -17.36 9.67
C ASN A 178 9.06 -17.77 9.09
N ASN A 179 8.55 -17.09 8.05
CA ASN A 179 7.23 -17.37 7.46
C ASN A 179 7.26 -17.54 5.92
N LEU A 180 8.43 -17.55 5.29
CA LEU A 180 8.54 -17.78 3.85
C LEU A 180 7.92 -19.12 3.43
N ALA A 181 8.08 -20.15 4.24
CA ALA A 181 7.52 -21.48 3.98
C ALA A 181 5.97 -21.49 4.02
N ASP A 182 5.34 -20.53 4.69
CA ASP A 182 3.89 -20.44 4.81
C ASP A 182 3.25 -19.70 3.61
N VAL A 183 4.05 -18.93 2.85
CA VAL A 183 3.55 -18.12 1.71
C VAL A 183 2.74 -18.95 0.70
N PRO A 184 3.14 -20.17 0.28
CA PRO A 184 2.32 -20.95 -0.64
C PRO A 184 0.93 -21.29 -0.08
N GLY A 185 0.83 -21.60 1.22
CA GLY A 185 -0.44 -21.83 1.93
C GLY A 185 -1.32 -20.60 1.94
N LEU A 186 -0.73 -19.45 2.25
CA LEU A 186 -1.41 -18.17 2.28
C LEU A 186 -1.90 -17.74 0.88
N VAL A 187 -1.13 -17.99 -0.16
CA VAL A 187 -1.55 -17.73 -1.55
C VAL A 187 -2.78 -18.58 -1.92
N ARG A 188 -2.77 -19.88 -1.62
CA ARG A 188 -3.96 -20.75 -1.82
C ARG A 188 -5.19 -20.21 -1.07
N PHE A 189 -4.99 -19.75 0.14
CA PHE A 189 -6.07 -19.11 0.92
C PHE A 189 -6.62 -17.87 0.20
N PHE A 190 -5.78 -16.96 -0.30
CA PHE A 190 -6.27 -15.79 -1.04
C PHE A 190 -6.92 -16.15 -2.38
N VAL A 191 -6.42 -17.16 -3.08
CA VAL A 191 -7.03 -17.67 -4.32
C VAL A 191 -8.48 -18.15 -4.05
N SER A 192 -8.70 -18.87 -2.94
CA SER A 192 -10.05 -19.33 -2.57
C SER A 192 -11.00 -18.21 -2.12
N HIS A 193 -10.47 -17.02 -1.81
CA HIS A 193 -11.24 -15.85 -1.36
C HIS A 193 -11.15 -14.65 -2.32
N ALA A 194 -10.86 -14.90 -3.61
CA ALA A 194 -10.75 -13.85 -4.62
C ALA A 194 -12.10 -13.19 -4.99
N ASP A 195 -13.20 -13.66 -4.43
CA ASP A 195 -14.48 -12.96 -4.42
C ASP A 195 -14.43 -11.66 -3.61
N VAL A 196 -13.60 -11.59 -2.56
CA VAL A 196 -13.40 -10.43 -1.70
C VAL A 196 -12.03 -9.79 -1.92
N VAL A 197 -10.96 -10.60 -1.86
CA VAL A 197 -9.58 -10.11 -1.94
C VAL A 197 -9.18 -9.84 -3.39
N ARG A 198 -8.67 -8.63 -3.65
CA ARG A 198 -8.25 -8.20 -5.00
C ARG A 198 -6.74 -8.09 -5.17
N LEU A 199 -6.03 -7.88 -4.07
CA LEU A 199 -4.57 -7.79 -4.05
C LEU A 199 -4.02 -8.46 -2.79
N ALA A 200 -3.03 -9.34 -2.96
CA ALA A 200 -2.17 -9.84 -1.91
C ALA A 200 -0.78 -9.23 -2.09
N SER A 201 -0.35 -8.44 -1.12
CA SER A 201 0.95 -7.78 -1.09
C SER A 201 1.87 -8.50 -0.14
N PHE A 202 3.07 -8.84 -0.61
CA PHE A 202 4.13 -9.49 0.15
C PHE A 202 5.31 -8.52 0.24
N GLN A 203 5.64 -8.10 1.43
CA GLN A 203 6.72 -7.14 1.69
C GLN A 203 7.91 -7.90 2.26
N VAL A 204 9.03 -7.85 1.57
CA VAL A 204 10.28 -8.41 2.10
C VAL A 204 10.66 -7.64 3.37
N GLY A 205 10.91 -8.36 4.46
CA GLY A 205 11.29 -7.76 5.74
C GLY A 205 12.57 -6.93 5.61
N ALA A 206 12.53 -5.68 6.06
CA ALA A 206 13.66 -4.76 6.04
C ALA A 206 13.93 -4.22 7.45
N ALA A 207 15.20 -4.13 7.81
CA ALA A 207 15.63 -3.58 9.08
C ALA A 207 15.51 -2.04 9.04
N THR A 208 14.38 -1.54 9.51
CA THR A 208 14.07 -0.11 9.61
C THR A 208 13.37 0.19 10.93
N GLY A 209 13.47 1.42 11.40
CA GLY A 209 12.72 1.87 12.57
C GLY A 209 12.97 1.05 13.84
N ARG A 210 11.93 0.89 14.67
CA ARG A 210 11.98 0.25 16.00
C ARG A 210 11.83 -1.28 15.98
N GLY A 211 11.61 -1.88 14.81
CA GLY A 211 11.45 -3.32 14.68
C GLY A 211 12.70 -4.10 15.12
N THR A 212 12.49 -5.29 15.68
CA THR A 212 13.56 -6.19 16.14
C THR A 212 14.02 -7.19 15.08
N GLY A 213 13.42 -7.12 13.87
CA GLY A 213 13.61 -8.10 12.80
C GLY A 213 14.99 -8.09 12.10
N SER A 214 15.94 -7.27 12.58
CA SER A 214 17.30 -7.20 12.02
C SER A 214 18.14 -8.47 12.19
N ALA A 215 17.74 -9.40 13.06
CA ALA A 215 18.43 -10.65 13.31
C ALA A 215 18.02 -11.81 12.39
N CYS A 216 17.00 -11.63 11.54
CA CYS A 216 16.55 -12.69 10.63
C CYS A 216 17.39 -12.74 9.35
N VAL A 217 17.64 -13.96 8.85
CA VAL A 217 18.28 -14.17 7.54
C VAL A 217 17.49 -13.42 6.46
N ALA A 218 18.20 -12.66 5.64
CA ALA A 218 17.59 -11.88 4.58
C ALA A 218 16.90 -12.80 3.56
N VAL A 219 15.61 -12.61 3.38
CA VAL A 219 14.84 -13.20 2.28
C VAL A 219 15.00 -12.29 1.07
N ASN A 220 15.23 -12.87 -0.10
CA ASN A 220 15.22 -12.07 -1.34
C ASN A 220 13.85 -12.11 -2.02
N SER A 221 13.58 -11.12 -2.87
CA SER A 221 12.32 -10.99 -3.57
C SER A 221 12.02 -12.15 -4.51
N GLU A 222 13.06 -12.82 -5.06
CA GLU A 222 12.86 -13.97 -5.95
C GLU A 222 12.36 -15.21 -5.20
N ALA A 223 12.87 -15.45 -3.99
CA ALA A 223 12.34 -16.50 -3.12
C ALA A 223 10.84 -16.29 -2.81
N VAL A 224 10.44 -15.04 -2.56
CA VAL A 224 9.01 -14.70 -2.34
C VAL A 224 8.19 -14.93 -3.59
N LYS A 225 8.66 -14.49 -4.77
CA LYS A 225 7.97 -14.74 -6.06
C LYS A 225 7.80 -16.25 -6.32
N ASN A 226 8.84 -17.05 -6.06
CA ASN A 226 8.78 -18.50 -6.24
C ASN A 226 7.80 -19.16 -5.27
N ALA A 227 7.74 -18.71 -4.01
CA ALA A 227 6.75 -19.17 -3.04
C ALA A 227 5.32 -18.81 -3.47
N ILE A 228 5.11 -17.62 -4.06
CA ILE A 228 3.80 -17.21 -4.61
C ILE A 228 3.44 -18.11 -5.80
N ARG A 229 4.35 -18.38 -6.74
CA ARG A 229 4.14 -19.28 -7.88
C ARG A 229 3.75 -20.68 -7.41
N ALA A 230 4.44 -21.21 -6.41
CA ALA A 230 4.14 -22.52 -5.81
C ALA A 230 2.73 -22.56 -5.20
N GLY A 231 2.30 -21.49 -4.51
CA GLY A 231 0.96 -21.38 -3.96
C GLY A 231 -0.12 -21.19 -5.02
N ALA A 232 0.17 -20.44 -6.07
CA ALA A 232 -0.75 -20.19 -7.18
C ALA A 232 -0.95 -21.42 -8.09
N GLY A 233 -0.02 -22.37 -8.06
CA GLY A 233 -0.04 -23.55 -8.92
C GLY A 233 0.13 -23.24 -10.42
N THR A 234 0.64 -22.06 -10.75
CA THR A 234 0.90 -21.60 -12.12
C THR A 234 2.09 -20.64 -12.16
N HIS A 235 2.73 -20.59 -13.33
CA HIS A 235 3.82 -19.65 -13.57
C HIS A 235 3.27 -18.23 -13.75
N LEU A 236 3.34 -17.43 -12.67
CA LEU A 236 2.99 -16.01 -12.71
C LEU A 236 4.18 -15.18 -13.19
N ASN A 237 3.97 -14.34 -14.20
CA ASN A 237 4.99 -13.45 -14.71
C ASN A 237 5.02 -12.15 -13.91
N PHE A 238 6.03 -12.00 -13.05
CA PHE A 238 6.26 -10.80 -12.25
C PHE A 238 6.97 -9.66 -13.02
N ASP A 239 7.43 -9.93 -14.24
CA ASP A 239 8.16 -8.95 -15.05
C ASP A 239 7.26 -8.25 -16.08
N ALA A 240 5.98 -8.66 -16.16
CA ALA A 240 5.02 -8.08 -17.09
C ALA A 240 4.67 -6.62 -16.79
N ALA A 241 4.74 -6.20 -15.52
CA ALA A 241 4.49 -4.84 -15.09
C ALA A 241 5.43 -4.44 -13.96
N SER A 242 5.97 -3.23 -14.02
CA SER A 242 6.82 -2.66 -12.99
C SER A 242 6.43 -1.22 -12.68
N ALA A 243 6.77 -0.75 -11.48
CA ALA A 243 6.68 0.64 -11.07
C ALA A 243 7.93 0.99 -10.26
N GLY A 244 8.66 2.00 -10.69
CA GLY A 244 9.92 2.38 -10.08
C GLY A 244 11.07 1.43 -10.46
N HIS A 245 12.02 1.26 -9.57
CA HIS A 245 13.18 0.41 -9.80
C HIS A 245 12.80 -1.08 -9.76
N SER A 246 13.32 -1.88 -10.68
CA SER A 246 12.98 -3.31 -10.83
C SER A 246 13.31 -4.15 -9.59
N ALA A 247 14.35 -3.79 -8.84
CA ALA A 247 14.69 -4.46 -7.58
C ALA A 247 13.74 -4.11 -6.42
N CYS A 248 12.84 -3.10 -6.57
CA CYS A 248 11.94 -2.67 -5.51
C CYS A 248 10.56 -3.32 -5.60
N ASN A 249 10.03 -3.47 -6.82
CA ASN A 249 8.63 -3.83 -7.02
C ASN A 249 8.45 -4.84 -8.14
N ALA A 250 7.58 -5.80 -7.90
CA ALA A 250 7.16 -6.76 -8.92
C ALA A 250 5.65 -7.03 -8.79
N TYR A 251 4.96 -7.08 -9.93
CA TYR A 251 3.51 -7.30 -10.00
C TYR A 251 3.20 -8.52 -10.85
N ALA A 252 2.28 -9.35 -10.37
CA ALA A 252 1.69 -10.41 -11.19
C ALA A 252 0.17 -10.38 -11.08
N TYR A 253 -0.49 -10.76 -12.16
CA TYR A 253 -1.94 -10.72 -12.28
C TYR A 253 -2.46 -12.08 -12.72
N GLY A 254 -3.41 -12.64 -11.98
CA GLY A 254 -4.02 -13.90 -12.33
C GLY A 254 -5.55 -13.79 -12.44
N LEU A 255 -6.12 -14.58 -13.36
CA LEU A 255 -7.55 -14.87 -13.40
C LEU A 255 -7.81 -16.14 -12.63
N ILE A 256 -8.93 -16.19 -11.93
CA ILE A 256 -9.33 -17.36 -11.14
C ILE A 256 -10.62 -17.90 -11.72
N VAL A 257 -10.60 -19.18 -12.10
CA VAL A 257 -11.76 -19.92 -12.59
C VAL A 257 -11.85 -21.22 -11.81
N ASN A 258 -13.01 -21.51 -11.23
CA ASN A 258 -13.25 -22.74 -10.47
C ASN A 258 -12.18 -23.00 -9.37
N GLY A 259 -11.76 -21.94 -8.67
CA GLY A 259 -10.74 -22.02 -7.62
C GLY A 259 -9.30 -22.22 -8.11
N LYS A 260 -9.06 -22.26 -9.41
CA LYS A 260 -7.73 -22.37 -10.01
C LYS A 260 -7.27 -21.04 -10.56
N MET A 261 -5.99 -20.71 -10.34
CA MET A 261 -5.38 -19.51 -10.88
C MET A 261 -4.78 -19.77 -12.26
N HIS A 262 -4.95 -18.81 -13.15
CA HIS A 262 -4.40 -18.83 -14.51
C HIS A 262 -3.66 -17.52 -14.78
N ASP A 263 -2.44 -17.62 -15.34
CA ASP A 263 -1.69 -16.46 -15.81
C ASP A 263 -2.22 -16.01 -17.18
N PHE A 264 -3.13 -15.04 -17.16
CA PHE A 264 -3.66 -14.41 -18.36
C PHE A 264 -2.77 -13.29 -18.89
N PHE A 265 -1.95 -12.71 -18.01
CA PHE A 265 -1.12 -11.55 -18.28
C PHE A 265 0.37 -11.91 -18.38
N SER A 266 0.70 -13.09 -18.88
CA SER A 266 2.06 -13.62 -18.97
C SER A 266 2.95 -12.92 -19.98
N ASP A 267 2.37 -12.32 -21.03
CA ASP A 267 3.11 -11.65 -22.10
C ASP A 267 3.38 -10.18 -21.75
N PRO A 268 4.66 -9.79 -21.49
CA PRO A 268 5.02 -8.43 -21.15
C PRO A 268 4.63 -7.40 -22.22
N ASN A 269 4.79 -7.74 -23.50
CA ASN A 269 4.46 -6.83 -24.61
C ASN A 269 2.98 -6.50 -24.64
N PHE A 270 2.14 -7.51 -24.44
CA PHE A 270 0.68 -7.32 -24.35
C PHE A 270 0.31 -6.44 -23.14
N VAL A 271 0.88 -6.70 -21.98
CA VAL A 271 0.62 -5.91 -20.76
C VAL A 271 1.09 -4.47 -20.97
N GLN A 272 2.30 -4.25 -21.49
CA GLN A 272 2.83 -2.92 -21.76
C GLN A 272 1.98 -2.16 -22.78
N THR A 273 1.50 -2.82 -23.83
CA THR A 273 0.61 -2.22 -24.83
C THR A 273 -0.70 -1.75 -24.19
N ILE A 274 -1.33 -2.58 -23.36
CA ILE A 274 -2.55 -2.20 -22.63
C ILE A 274 -2.26 -1.05 -21.67
N LEU A 275 -1.22 -1.15 -20.84
CA LEU A 275 -0.86 -0.12 -19.89
C LEU A 275 -0.55 1.21 -20.57
N GLY A 276 0.20 1.19 -21.67
CA GLY A 276 0.56 2.36 -22.45
C GLY A 276 -0.66 3.03 -23.07
N SER A 277 -1.42 2.29 -23.86
CA SER A 277 -2.58 2.84 -24.58
C SER A 277 -3.75 3.27 -23.67
N SER A 278 -3.91 2.65 -22.50
CA SER A 278 -4.95 3.01 -21.53
C SER A 278 -4.48 3.96 -20.42
N ALA A 279 -3.28 4.55 -20.54
CA ALA A 279 -2.71 5.41 -19.50
C ALA A 279 -3.57 6.63 -19.15
N HIS A 280 -4.24 7.20 -20.14
CA HIS A 280 -5.14 8.35 -20.00
C HIS A 280 -6.54 7.97 -19.50
N VAL A 281 -6.88 6.68 -19.45
CA VAL A 281 -8.22 6.21 -19.09
C VAL A 281 -8.40 6.22 -17.57
N GLY A 282 -9.34 7.04 -17.08
CA GLY A 282 -9.75 7.07 -15.68
C GLY A 282 -10.75 5.97 -15.37
N LEU A 283 -10.37 4.98 -14.57
CA LEU A 283 -11.26 3.90 -14.15
C LEU A 283 -11.92 4.25 -12.80
N GLN A 284 -13.26 4.33 -12.80
CA GLN A 284 -14.05 4.51 -11.58
C GLN A 284 -14.38 3.12 -11.01
N ARG A 285 -13.56 2.64 -10.06
CA ARG A 285 -13.70 1.28 -9.51
C ARG A 285 -14.95 1.09 -8.65
N ALA A 286 -15.42 2.14 -7.99
CA ALA A 286 -16.59 2.10 -7.13
C ALA A 286 -17.92 1.96 -7.92
N ASP A 287 -17.97 2.43 -9.17
CA ASP A 287 -19.14 2.30 -10.02
C ASP A 287 -18.88 1.27 -11.14
N GLN A 288 -19.40 0.07 -10.94
CA GLN A 288 -19.27 -1.04 -11.90
C GLN A 288 -19.84 -0.71 -13.28
N ARG A 289 -20.93 0.05 -13.36
CA ARG A 289 -21.55 0.42 -14.65
C ARG A 289 -20.68 1.44 -15.38
N ALA A 290 -20.18 2.45 -14.69
CA ALA A 290 -19.26 3.43 -15.23
C ALA A 290 -17.94 2.79 -15.64
N LEU A 291 -17.42 1.84 -14.84
CA LEU A 291 -16.23 1.05 -15.16
C LEU A 291 -16.39 0.30 -16.48
N TRP A 292 -17.46 -0.49 -16.63
CA TRP A 292 -17.70 -1.26 -17.86
C TRP A 292 -17.95 -0.38 -19.08
N LYS A 293 -18.68 0.74 -18.94
CA LYS A 293 -18.85 1.70 -20.04
C LYS A 293 -17.50 2.28 -20.48
N THR A 294 -16.64 2.62 -19.54
CA THR A 294 -15.30 3.17 -19.82
C THR A 294 -14.41 2.13 -20.52
N VAL A 295 -14.42 0.89 -20.05
CA VAL A 295 -13.67 -0.22 -20.68
C VAL A 295 -14.18 -0.51 -22.09
N ALA A 296 -15.51 -0.60 -22.27
CA ALA A 296 -16.10 -0.83 -23.58
C ALA A 296 -15.73 0.30 -24.57
N ARG A 297 -15.88 1.57 -24.16
CA ARG A 297 -15.47 2.72 -24.98
C ARG A 297 -14.00 2.67 -25.36
N TYR A 298 -13.12 2.34 -24.40
CA TYR A 298 -11.70 2.21 -24.67
C TYR A 298 -11.41 1.12 -25.69
N LEU A 299 -12.02 -0.07 -25.56
CA LEU A 299 -11.83 -1.17 -26.50
C LEU A 299 -12.35 -0.84 -27.91
N LEU A 300 -13.49 -0.15 -28.01
CA LEU A 300 -14.06 0.29 -29.29
C LEU A 300 -13.17 1.31 -30.00
N THR A 301 -12.49 2.17 -29.27
CA THR A 301 -11.58 3.18 -29.82
C THR A 301 -10.15 2.66 -30.08
N HIS A 302 -9.85 1.42 -29.65
CA HIS A 302 -8.53 0.76 -29.82
C HIS A 302 -8.69 -0.66 -30.41
N PRO A 303 -9.08 -0.78 -31.70
CA PRO A 303 -9.45 -2.07 -32.30
C PRO A 303 -8.33 -3.12 -32.26
N GLY A 304 -7.06 -2.70 -32.38
CA GLY A 304 -5.92 -3.61 -32.26
C GLY A 304 -5.77 -4.20 -30.85
N VAL A 305 -6.01 -3.39 -29.80
CA VAL A 305 -6.03 -3.86 -28.41
C VAL A 305 -7.22 -4.79 -28.19
N PHE A 306 -8.39 -4.42 -28.71
CA PHE A 306 -9.60 -5.26 -28.64
C PHE A 306 -9.36 -6.63 -29.27
N ALA A 307 -8.82 -6.68 -30.49
CA ALA A 307 -8.54 -7.94 -31.18
C ALA A 307 -7.53 -8.81 -30.39
N GLY A 308 -6.48 -8.19 -29.83
CA GLY A 308 -5.49 -8.87 -28.99
C GLY A 308 -6.10 -9.45 -27.71
N VAL A 309 -6.95 -8.67 -27.02
CA VAL A 309 -7.67 -9.12 -25.82
C VAL A 309 -8.65 -10.24 -26.16
N ALA A 310 -9.45 -10.08 -27.22
CA ALA A 310 -10.44 -11.06 -27.67
C ALA A 310 -9.80 -12.40 -28.05
N ALA A 311 -8.72 -12.37 -28.83
CA ALA A 311 -8.00 -13.58 -29.22
C ALA A 311 -7.43 -14.34 -28.01
N ARG A 312 -6.82 -13.61 -27.05
CA ARG A 312 -6.30 -14.22 -25.82
C ARG A 312 -7.41 -14.78 -24.94
N PHE A 313 -8.51 -14.05 -24.84
CA PHE A 313 -9.67 -14.51 -24.06
C PHE A 313 -10.31 -15.72 -24.70
N ALA A 314 -10.45 -15.76 -26.02
CA ALA A 314 -10.96 -16.92 -26.73
C ALA A 314 -10.07 -18.17 -26.53
N LYS A 315 -8.75 -18.02 -26.65
CA LYS A 315 -7.79 -19.09 -26.35
C LYS A 315 -7.88 -19.55 -24.89
N PHE A 316 -7.98 -18.62 -23.95
CA PHE A 316 -8.17 -18.92 -22.54
C PHE A 316 -9.49 -19.64 -22.29
N ALA A 317 -10.61 -19.14 -22.82
CA ALA A 317 -11.92 -19.72 -22.65
C ALA A 317 -12.00 -21.14 -23.24
N TRP A 318 -11.39 -21.37 -24.40
CA TRP A 318 -11.30 -22.71 -25.00
C TRP A 318 -10.48 -23.66 -24.13
N ARG A 319 -9.33 -23.24 -23.65
CA ARG A 319 -8.46 -24.04 -22.78
C ARG A 319 -9.14 -24.42 -21.48
N GLU A 320 -9.79 -23.46 -20.85
CA GLU A 320 -10.38 -23.58 -19.51
C GLU A 320 -11.91 -23.83 -19.56
N ARG A 321 -12.47 -24.24 -20.72
CA ARG A 321 -13.92 -24.37 -20.92
C ARG A 321 -14.63 -25.24 -19.88
N ARG A 322 -13.98 -26.33 -19.41
CA ARG A 322 -14.56 -27.23 -18.41
C ARG A 322 -14.69 -26.52 -17.05
N ASP A 323 -13.65 -25.83 -16.62
CA ASP A 323 -13.64 -25.07 -15.39
C ASP A 323 -14.57 -23.85 -15.47
N LEU A 324 -14.68 -23.19 -16.63
CA LEU A 324 -15.64 -22.11 -16.86
C LEU A 324 -17.09 -22.59 -16.76
N VAL A 325 -17.43 -23.75 -17.30
CA VAL A 325 -18.76 -24.33 -17.15
C VAL A 325 -19.05 -24.67 -15.69
N ALA A 326 -18.11 -25.33 -15.00
CA ALA A 326 -18.23 -25.66 -13.59
C ALA A 326 -18.38 -24.40 -12.70
N ALA A 327 -17.68 -23.32 -13.03
CA ALA A 327 -17.79 -22.03 -12.37
C ALA A 327 -19.02 -21.21 -12.81
N ARG A 328 -19.86 -21.73 -13.72
CA ARG A 328 -21.00 -20.99 -14.30
C ARG A 328 -20.58 -19.65 -14.93
N GLY A 329 -19.45 -19.63 -15.62
CA GLY A 329 -18.86 -18.43 -16.24
C GLY A 329 -18.26 -17.41 -15.26
N ARG A 330 -18.20 -17.69 -13.98
CA ARG A 330 -17.62 -16.78 -12.98
C ARG A 330 -16.11 -16.77 -13.09
N ILE A 331 -15.54 -15.57 -13.26
CA ILE A 331 -14.11 -15.33 -13.33
C ILE A 331 -13.75 -14.36 -12.21
N GLY A 332 -12.86 -14.78 -11.32
CA GLY A 332 -12.23 -13.94 -10.31
C GLY A 332 -10.95 -13.31 -10.83
N LYS A 333 -10.48 -12.28 -10.16
CA LYS A 333 -9.15 -11.68 -10.40
C LYS A 333 -8.45 -11.49 -9.06
N LEU A 334 -7.21 -11.96 -8.96
CA LEU A 334 -6.32 -11.68 -7.86
C LEU A 334 -4.99 -11.17 -8.40
N SER A 335 -4.49 -10.10 -7.82
CA SER A 335 -3.17 -9.55 -8.12
C SER A 335 -2.21 -9.85 -6.99
N PHE A 336 -0.94 -10.05 -7.32
CA PHE A 336 0.14 -10.17 -6.36
C PHE A 336 1.09 -9.00 -6.52
N PHE A 337 1.58 -8.51 -5.40
CA PHE A 337 2.58 -7.47 -5.35
C PHE A 337 3.70 -7.91 -4.41
N VAL A 338 4.93 -7.86 -4.89
CA VAL A 338 6.13 -8.08 -4.06
C VAL A 338 6.86 -6.76 -3.93
N HIS A 339 7.06 -6.32 -2.69
CA HIS A 339 7.77 -5.09 -2.38
C HIS A 339 9.03 -5.39 -1.58
N ASN A 340 10.16 -4.93 -2.09
CA ASN A 340 11.48 -5.12 -1.49
C ASN A 340 12.01 -3.77 -0.99
N PHE A 341 11.74 -3.43 0.27
CA PHE A 341 12.29 -2.25 0.91
C PHE A 341 13.79 -2.42 1.18
N MET A 342 14.53 -1.31 1.24
CA MET A 342 15.92 -1.29 1.65
C MET A 342 16.03 -1.19 3.18
N ASN A 343 17.08 -1.81 3.72
CA ASN A 343 17.46 -1.59 5.11
C ASN A 343 17.90 -0.14 5.33
N ALA A 344 17.64 0.41 6.50
CA ALA A 344 17.99 1.79 6.82
C ALA A 344 19.50 2.08 6.72
N ALA A 345 20.34 1.06 7.00
CA ALA A 345 21.80 1.16 6.97
C ALA A 345 22.41 1.04 5.57
N SER A 346 21.64 0.58 4.57
CA SER A 346 22.16 0.26 3.23
C SER A 346 21.24 0.81 2.12
N LEU A 347 21.09 2.12 2.07
CA LEU A 347 20.32 2.78 1.02
C LEU A 347 21.12 2.87 -0.28
N GLU A 348 20.53 2.40 -1.36
CA GLU A 348 21.08 2.49 -2.71
C GLU A 348 20.50 3.74 -3.41
N ARG A 349 21.38 4.64 -3.85
CA ARG A 349 20.98 5.91 -4.46
C ARG A 349 20.09 5.73 -5.68
N GLU A 350 20.44 4.82 -6.58
CA GLU A 350 19.68 4.54 -7.79
C GLU A 350 18.23 4.12 -7.49
N ARG A 351 18.05 3.24 -6.51
CA ARG A 351 16.72 2.81 -6.06
C ARG A 351 15.94 3.94 -5.40
N CYS A 352 16.61 4.82 -4.65
CA CYS A 352 15.98 6.01 -4.07
C CYS A 352 15.54 7.00 -5.15
N ASP A 353 16.37 7.22 -6.19
CA ASP A 353 16.08 8.15 -7.28
C ASP A 353 14.94 7.64 -8.18
N ALA A 354 14.81 6.32 -8.36
CA ALA A 354 13.74 5.69 -9.11
C ALA A 354 12.54 5.28 -8.23
N CYS A 355 12.44 5.76 -6.99
CA CYS A 355 11.40 5.34 -6.06
C CYS A 355 10.01 5.75 -6.55
N SER A 356 9.10 4.77 -6.63
CA SER A 356 7.69 4.96 -7.00
C SER A 356 6.73 5.01 -5.80
N PHE A 357 7.24 4.81 -4.60
CA PHE A 357 6.49 4.93 -3.35
C PHE A 357 7.03 6.10 -2.55
N MET A 358 6.22 7.15 -2.44
CA MET A 358 6.64 8.40 -1.81
C MET A 358 5.93 8.59 -0.46
N VAL A 359 6.55 9.31 0.45
CA VAL A 359 5.93 9.77 1.70
C VAL A 359 5.85 11.28 1.66
N MET A 360 4.70 11.84 1.98
CA MET A 360 4.53 13.28 2.08
C MET A 360 5.02 13.78 3.42
N THR A 361 6.11 14.56 3.39
CA THR A 361 6.69 15.24 4.56
C THR A 361 6.26 16.72 4.60
N PRO A 362 6.52 17.45 5.68
CA PRO A 362 6.32 18.91 5.73
C PRO A 362 7.06 19.66 4.62
N GLY A 363 8.21 19.16 4.17
CA GLY A 363 9.03 19.75 3.12
C GLY A 363 8.72 19.25 1.70
N GLY A 364 7.73 18.38 1.52
CA GLY A 364 7.39 17.78 0.23
C GLY A 364 7.58 16.26 0.19
N PRO A 365 7.41 15.65 -0.99
CA PRO A 365 7.51 14.20 -1.15
C PRO A 365 8.96 13.69 -1.02
N LEU A 366 9.11 12.58 -0.33
CA LEU A 366 10.38 11.89 -0.10
C LEU A 366 10.25 10.41 -0.45
N ALA A 367 11.31 9.80 -0.98
CA ALA A 367 11.35 8.36 -1.22
C ALA A 367 11.12 7.59 0.09
N MET A 368 10.23 6.58 0.06
CA MET A 368 9.78 5.89 1.27
C MET A 368 10.93 5.25 2.07
N CYS A 369 11.91 4.62 1.41
CA CYS A 369 13.07 4.04 2.11
C CYS A 369 13.94 5.11 2.79
N VAL A 370 14.11 6.29 2.17
CA VAL A 370 14.82 7.42 2.77
C VAL A 370 14.07 7.95 3.99
N HIS A 371 12.76 8.10 3.87
CA HIS A 371 11.91 8.51 4.99
C HIS A 371 11.99 7.51 6.15
N ASN A 372 11.88 6.20 5.86
CA ASN A 372 11.97 5.16 6.88
C ASN A 372 13.32 5.14 7.60
N ALA A 373 14.42 5.38 6.88
CA ALA A 373 15.77 5.44 7.46
C ALA A 373 16.02 6.68 8.32
N LYS A 374 15.39 7.81 7.99
CA LYS A 374 15.62 9.11 8.65
C LYS A 374 14.34 9.69 9.28
N ARG A 375 13.46 8.83 9.75
CA ARG A 375 12.08 9.17 10.16
C ARG A 375 12.02 10.31 11.16
N ASP A 376 12.81 10.28 12.23
CA ASP A 376 12.78 11.29 13.29
C ASP A 376 13.15 12.69 12.79
N ALA A 377 14.01 12.79 11.77
CA ALA A 377 14.35 14.06 11.13
C ALA A 377 13.14 14.78 10.50
N TYR A 378 12.05 14.06 10.22
CA TYR A 378 10.83 14.61 9.63
C TYR A 378 9.67 14.65 10.62
N LEU A 379 9.59 13.71 11.55
CA LEU A 379 8.50 13.61 12.52
C LEU A 379 8.64 14.61 13.67
N LEU A 380 9.87 14.95 14.01
CA LEU A 380 10.17 15.93 15.07
C LEU A 380 10.14 17.38 14.58
N LEU A 381 9.90 17.61 13.26
CA LEU A 381 9.74 18.96 12.76
C LEU A 381 8.42 19.58 13.25
N PRO A 382 8.44 20.83 13.75
CA PRO A 382 7.23 21.55 14.10
C PRO A 382 6.37 21.79 12.85
N ALA A 383 5.05 21.62 12.97
CA ALA A 383 4.13 21.95 11.91
C ALA A 383 3.66 23.40 12.03
N ARG A 384 3.58 24.12 10.91
CA ARG A 384 3.05 25.48 10.87
C ARG A 384 1.52 25.42 10.87
N VAL A 385 0.91 26.20 11.76
CA VAL A 385 -0.54 26.28 11.93
C VAL A 385 -0.93 27.76 12.03
N GLU A 386 -1.82 28.18 11.16
CA GLU A 386 -2.40 29.53 11.26
C GLU A 386 -3.59 29.51 12.23
N ARG A 387 -3.57 30.40 13.21
CA ARG A 387 -4.65 30.57 14.18
C ARG A 387 -4.94 32.07 14.37
N VAL A 388 -6.19 32.48 14.04
CA VAL A 388 -6.67 33.87 14.17
C VAL A 388 -5.69 34.86 13.50
N GLY A 389 -5.27 34.57 12.26
CA GLY A 389 -4.35 35.42 11.49
C GLY A 389 -2.89 35.41 11.98
N LYS A 390 -2.57 34.63 13.00
CA LYS A 390 -1.19 34.48 13.51
C LYS A 390 -0.62 33.11 13.14
N MET A 391 0.62 33.10 12.62
CA MET A 391 1.35 31.86 12.39
C MET A 391 1.89 31.33 13.71
N MET A 392 1.55 30.09 14.02
CA MET A 392 2.01 29.34 15.20
C MET A 392 2.71 28.06 14.79
N TYR A 393 3.43 27.46 15.71
CA TYR A 393 4.17 26.23 15.50
C TYR A 393 3.65 25.13 16.41
N PHE A 394 3.14 24.05 15.83
CA PHE A 394 2.73 22.88 16.57
C PHE A 394 3.96 22.04 16.93
N ASN A 395 4.15 21.82 18.22
CA ASN A 395 5.21 20.97 18.73
C ASN A 395 4.71 19.51 18.80
N PRO A 396 5.26 18.58 18.00
CA PRO A 396 4.76 17.19 17.94
C PRO A 396 5.02 16.39 19.21
N ALA A 397 5.98 16.78 20.06
CA ALA A 397 6.26 16.10 21.33
C ALA A 397 5.26 16.50 22.43
N THR A 398 4.95 17.79 22.55
CA THR A 398 4.05 18.30 23.59
C THR A 398 2.59 18.40 23.16
N GLY A 399 2.33 18.53 21.85
CA GLY A 399 1.01 18.79 21.29
C GLY A 399 0.54 20.22 21.44
N ARG A 400 1.41 21.14 21.85
CA ARG A 400 1.10 22.56 22.07
C ARG A 400 1.40 23.39 20.83
N LEU A 401 0.67 24.49 20.70
CA LEU A 401 0.96 25.56 19.75
C LEU A 401 1.85 26.59 20.43
N GLU A 402 2.96 26.93 19.80
CA GLU A 402 3.98 27.87 20.30
C GLU A 402 4.07 29.05 19.33
N ASP A 403 4.26 30.26 19.88
CA ASP A 403 4.35 31.49 19.09
C ASP A 403 5.66 31.59 18.29
N GLN A 404 6.69 30.93 18.77
CA GLN A 404 8.00 30.86 18.12
C GLN A 404 8.31 29.43 17.69
N MET A 405 9.15 29.33 16.67
CA MET A 405 9.58 28.01 16.19
C MET A 405 10.35 27.30 17.31
N PRO A 406 9.91 26.13 17.78
CA PRO A 406 10.65 25.37 18.78
C PRO A 406 12.06 25.06 18.30
N GLY A 407 13.02 25.05 19.24
CA GLY A 407 14.35 24.53 18.97
C GLY A 407 14.36 23.01 18.67
N GLN A 408 15.47 22.36 19.02
CA GLN A 408 15.57 20.90 18.82
C GLN A 408 14.53 20.17 19.69
N ILE A 409 13.59 19.49 19.05
CA ILE A 409 12.55 18.71 19.72
C ILE A 409 13.09 17.33 20.04
N SER A 410 12.96 16.91 21.29
CA SER A 410 13.24 15.56 21.75
C SER A 410 12.01 14.94 22.38
N VAL A 411 11.89 13.63 22.32
CA VAL A 411 10.77 12.88 22.91
C VAL A 411 11.29 11.92 23.95
N ALA A 412 10.72 11.99 25.15
CA ALA A 412 10.99 11.00 26.18
C ALA A 412 10.45 9.63 25.73
N LEU A 413 11.30 8.61 25.76
CA LEU A 413 10.91 7.26 25.38
C LEU A 413 9.93 6.68 26.41
N THR A 414 8.80 6.19 25.92
CA THR A 414 7.77 5.61 26.77
C THR A 414 8.18 4.23 27.31
N ARG A 415 7.47 3.74 28.37
CA ARG A 415 7.69 2.39 28.93
C ARG A 415 7.53 1.27 27.89
N LYS A 416 6.69 1.45 26.86
CA LYS A 416 6.50 0.51 25.77
C LYS A 416 7.77 0.39 24.93
N ASN A 417 8.40 1.52 24.62
CA ASN A 417 9.70 1.54 23.94
C ASN A 417 10.81 0.90 24.80
N ALA A 418 10.78 1.06 26.12
CA ALA A 418 11.71 0.39 27.04
C ALA A 418 11.55 -1.14 27.04
N ARG A 419 10.30 -1.67 26.92
CA ARG A 419 10.04 -3.11 26.76
C ARG A 419 10.57 -3.64 25.42
N GLY A 420 10.42 -2.88 24.34
CA GLY A 420 11.00 -3.20 23.03
C GLY A 420 12.53 -3.28 23.07
N ARG A 421 13.20 -2.38 23.80
CA ARG A 421 14.66 -2.44 24.02
C ARG A 421 15.10 -3.60 24.88
N ALA A 422 14.33 -3.97 25.90
CA ALA A 422 14.61 -5.16 26.73
C ALA A 422 14.52 -6.45 25.89
N LYS A 423 13.55 -6.55 24.98
CA LYS A 423 13.46 -7.65 24.00
C LYS A 423 14.64 -7.64 23.01
N LYS A 424 15.08 -6.48 22.52
CA LYS A 424 16.28 -6.35 21.66
C LYS A 424 17.55 -6.84 22.36
N LYS A 425 17.72 -6.53 23.65
CA LYS A 425 18.88 -6.99 24.44
C LYS A 425 18.84 -8.49 24.77
N ALA A 426 17.66 -9.09 24.88
CA ALA A 426 17.52 -10.52 25.14
C ALA A 426 17.68 -11.41 23.89
N LEU A 427 17.65 -10.79 22.70
CA LEU A 427 17.78 -11.47 21.39
C LEU A 427 19.14 -11.20 20.72
N ALA A 428 19.97 -10.31 21.27
CA ALA A 428 21.34 -10.04 20.88
C ALA A 428 22.34 -10.77 21.81
#